data_e2112f74cea39c6799fdd1c1b324ab78
#
_entry.id   e2112f74cea39c6799fdd1c1b324ab78
#
_cell.length_a   1.000
_cell.length_b   1.000
_cell.length_c   1.000
_cell.angle_alpha   90.00
_cell.angle_beta   90.00
_cell.angle_gamma   90.00
#
_symmetry.space_group_name_H-M   'P 1'
#
loop_
_entity.id
_entity.type
_entity.pdbx_description
1 polymer ?
#
loop_
_entity_poly.entity_id
_entity_poly.type
_entity_poly.pdbx_seq_one_letter_code
_entity_poly.pdbx_strand_id
1 'polypeptide(L)'
;MKMKSIAMATFMALGLASAANAADQGHGKITFKGAIIDAPCSISPNSIDQTVELGQISNMALVDGGKSTPRPFEITLDNCDITKLAKGVQLTFSGAAASFDNTNKTLGIVGTGAGAGVQITNGSGNVVTLGTATPFQQIQNGNNTLISLLT
;
A
#
# COMPACT_ATOMS: atom_id res chain seq x y z
N MET A 1 -63.58 73.04 -6.06
CA MET A 1 -62.85 74.15 -5.43
C MET A 1 -61.67 73.58 -4.60
N LYS A 2 -60.53 74.13 -4.84
CA LYS A 2 -59.28 74.02 -4.07
C LYS A 2 -58.58 72.65 -4.05
N MET A 3 -57.64 72.54 -4.96
CA MET A 3 -56.46 71.64 -4.95
C MET A 3 -55.60 71.90 -3.72
N LYS A 4 -55.17 70.88 -3.06
CA LYS A 4 -54.02 70.94 -2.14
C LYS A 4 -53.07 69.88 -2.54
N SER A 5 -51.92 70.31 -3.07
CA SER A 5 -50.75 69.53 -3.41
C SER A 5 -50.16 68.92 -2.15
N ILE A 6 -49.95 67.62 -2.18
CA ILE A 6 -49.18 66.93 -1.16
C ILE A 6 -47.89 66.45 -1.86
N ALA A 7 -46.79 67.07 -1.46
CA ALA A 7 -45.43 66.68 -1.89
C ALA A 7 -45.07 65.30 -1.34
N MET A 8 -44.77 64.42 -2.23
CA MET A 8 -44.33 63.05 -1.91
C MET A 8 -42.80 63.07 -1.76
N ALA A 9 -42.32 63.01 -0.55
CA ALA A 9 -40.89 62.86 -0.26
C ALA A 9 -40.50 61.43 -0.46
N THR A 10 -39.77 61.16 -1.51
CA THR A 10 -39.13 59.84 -1.79
C THR A 10 -37.89 59.73 -0.94
N PHE A 11 -37.95 58.92 0.10
CA PHE A 11 -36.75 58.45 0.85
C PHE A 11 -36.04 57.33 0.04
N MET A 12 -34.93 57.65 -0.58
CA MET A 12 -34.01 56.67 -1.12
C MET A 12 -33.23 56.03 0.05
N ALA A 13 -33.63 54.84 0.45
CA ALA A 13 -32.83 54.00 1.31
C ALA A 13 -31.72 53.37 0.46
N LEU A 14 -30.52 53.91 0.55
CA LEU A 14 -29.30 53.20 0.04
C LEU A 14 -29.06 52.01 0.96
N GLY A 15 -29.49 50.83 0.51
CA GLY A 15 -29.07 49.56 1.09
C GLY A 15 -27.60 49.33 0.81
N LEU A 16 -26.76 49.52 1.81
CA LEU A 16 -25.38 49.00 1.79
C LEU A 16 -25.45 47.47 1.80
N ALA A 17 -25.36 46.86 0.62
CA ALA A 17 -25.12 45.44 0.52
C ALA A 17 -23.72 45.17 1.03
N SER A 18 -23.60 44.77 2.28
CA SER A 18 -22.39 44.17 2.82
C SER A 18 -22.15 42.85 2.08
N ALA A 19 -21.25 42.84 1.12
CA ALA A 19 -20.71 41.59 0.57
C ALA A 19 -20.01 40.87 1.72
N ALA A 20 -20.69 39.90 2.31
CA ALA A 20 -20.08 38.97 3.23
C ALA A 20 -19.06 38.15 2.38
N ASN A 21 -17.79 38.54 2.46
CA ASN A 21 -16.72 37.67 2.02
C ASN A 21 -16.74 36.47 2.96
N ALA A 22 -17.40 35.40 2.54
CA ALA A 22 -17.23 34.10 3.17
C ALA A 22 -15.73 33.73 2.97
N ALA A 23 -14.97 33.84 4.04
CA ALA A 23 -13.58 33.35 4.01
C ALA A 23 -13.61 31.88 3.54
N ASP A 24 -12.80 31.59 2.54
CA ASP A 24 -12.64 30.24 2.04
C ASP A 24 -12.13 29.36 3.20
N GLN A 25 -13.02 28.53 3.75
CA GLN A 25 -12.77 27.71 4.93
C GLN A 25 -11.84 26.53 4.63
N GLY A 26 -11.20 26.55 3.46
CA GLY A 26 -10.34 25.47 2.99
C GLY A 26 -11.13 24.30 2.39
N HIS A 27 -10.68 23.85 1.25
CA HIS A 27 -11.27 22.71 0.56
C HIS A 27 -10.34 21.49 0.67
N GLY A 28 -10.90 20.36 1.13
CA GLY A 28 -10.21 19.08 1.15
C GLY A 28 -10.80 18.17 0.05
N LYS A 29 -9.94 17.43 -0.65
CA LYS A 29 -10.35 16.37 -1.59
C LYS A 29 -9.99 15.02 -1.01
N ILE A 30 -10.98 14.16 -0.83
CA ILE A 30 -10.79 12.76 -0.45
C ILE A 30 -11.13 11.91 -1.67
N THR A 31 -10.20 11.05 -2.07
CA THR A 31 -10.42 10.12 -3.17
C THR A 31 -10.42 8.71 -2.61
N PHE A 32 -11.52 7.99 -2.80
CA PHE A 32 -11.65 6.58 -2.47
C PHE A 32 -11.34 5.74 -3.71
N LYS A 33 -10.45 4.76 -3.56
CA LYS A 33 -10.11 3.79 -4.61
C LYS A 33 -10.22 2.40 -4.03
N GLY A 34 -10.76 1.48 -4.79
CA GLY A 34 -10.88 0.09 -4.39
C GLY A 34 -11.39 -0.76 -5.55
N ALA A 35 -11.31 -2.07 -5.40
CA ALA A 35 -11.87 -3.05 -6.30
C ALA A 35 -12.68 -4.06 -5.49
N ILE A 36 -13.77 -4.54 -6.06
CA ILE A 36 -14.51 -5.69 -5.53
C ILE A 36 -13.99 -6.91 -6.29
N ILE A 37 -13.47 -7.89 -5.55
CA ILE A 37 -12.92 -9.12 -6.10
C ILE A 37 -13.74 -10.31 -5.58
N ASP A 38 -13.89 -11.34 -6.41
CA ASP A 38 -14.45 -12.63 -5.98
C ASP A 38 -13.30 -13.51 -5.50
N ALA A 39 -12.89 -13.29 -4.25
CA ALA A 39 -11.81 -14.01 -3.61
C ALA A 39 -12.17 -14.34 -2.17
N PRO A 40 -11.72 -15.49 -1.65
CA PRO A 40 -12.03 -15.94 -0.29
C PRO A 40 -11.29 -15.18 0.81
N CYS A 41 -10.30 -14.36 0.47
CA CYS A 41 -9.60 -13.38 1.34
C CYS A 41 -9.40 -12.09 0.57
N SER A 42 -9.28 -10.98 1.30
CA SER A 42 -8.77 -9.71 0.79
C SER A 42 -7.36 -9.46 1.30
N ILE A 43 -6.51 -8.83 0.49
CA ILE A 43 -5.22 -8.33 0.99
C ILE A 43 -5.49 -7.00 1.69
N SER A 44 -5.00 -6.86 2.92
CA SER A 44 -5.13 -5.61 3.67
C SER A 44 -4.50 -4.43 2.92
N PRO A 45 -5.10 -3.23 2.93
CA PRO A 45 -4.56 -2.06 2.25
C PRO A 45 -3.10 -1.76 2.58
N ASN A 46 -2.68 -2.02 3.81
CA ASN A 46 -1.29 -1.82 4.26
C ASN A 46 -0.31 -2.83 3.65
N SER A 47 -0.82 -3.92 3.09
CA SER A 47 -0.01 -4.98 2.46
C SER A 47 0.00 -4.93 0.93
N ILE A 48 -0.81 -4.04 0.30
CA ILE A 48 -0.88 -3.91 -1.15
C ILE A 48 0.36 -3.22 -1.72
N ASP A 49 0.88 -2.22 -1.01
CA ASP A 49 2.06 -1.45 -1.42
C ASP A 49 2.93 -1.18 -0.19
N GLN A 50 4.00 -1.94 -0.05
CA GLN A 50 4.88 -1.90 1.10
C GLN A 50 6.29 -1.51 0.68
N THR A 51 6.90 -0.66 1.49
CA THR A 51 8.34 -0.42 1.44
C THR A 51 9.00 -1.10 2.63
N VAL A 52 9.95 -1.98 2.37
CA VAL A 52 10.72 -2.66 3.40
C VAL A 52 12.12 -2.06 3.46
N GLU A 53 12.43 -1.41 4.56
CA GLU A 53 13.75 -0.78 4.77
C GLU A 53 14.80 -1.84 5.12
N LEU A 54 15.70 -2.09 4.20
CA LEU A 54 16.81 -3.03 4.42
C LEU A 54 17.95 -2.40 5.24
N GLY A 55 17.98 -1.07 5.34
CA GLY A 55 19.03 -0.32 5.99
C GLY A 55 20.33 -0.28 5.19
N GLN A 56 21.44 0.04 5.87
CA GLN A 56 22.77 0.03 5.30
C GLN A 56 23.44 -1.32 5.53
N ILE A 57 23.84 -1.96 4.46
CA ILE A 57 24.48 -3.27 4.49
C ILE A 57 25.93 -3.09 4.06
N SER A 58 26.87 -3.52 4.91
CA SER A 58 28.28 -3.50 4.56
C SER A 58 28.59 -4.51 3.46
N ASN A 59 29.33 -4.07 2.45
CA ASN A 59 29.80 -4.98 1.40
C ASN A 59 30.65 -6.14 1.97
N MET A 60 31.36 -5.92 3.07
CA MET A 60 32.13 -6.97 3.76
C MET A 60 31.25 -8.10 4.29
N ALA A 61 29.99 -7.81 4.64
CA ALA A 61 29.04 -8.83 5.06
C ALA A 61 28.55 -9.71 3.92
N LEU A 62 28.71 -9.27 2.68
CA LEU A 62 28.23 -9.95 1.48
C LEU A 62 29.34 -10.70 0.71
N VAL A 63 30.61 -10.58 1.14
CA VAL A 63 31.74 -11.27 0.51
C VAL A 63 31.53 -12.78 0.58
N ASP A 64 31.94 -13.48 -0.47
CA ASP A 64 31.89 -14.95 -0.57
C ASP A 64 30.50 -15.57 -0.33
N GLY A 65 29.45 -14.85 -0.76
CA GLY A 65 28.06 -15.29 -0.58
C GLY A 65 27.52 -15.07 0.83
N GLY A 66 28.15 -14.18 1.58
CA GLY A 66 27.65 -13.72 2.86
C GLY A 66 26.26 -13.09 2.78
N LYS A 67 25.60 -12.96 3.91
CA LYS A 67 24.21 -12.46 4.01
C LYS A 67 24.08 -11.38 5.06
N SER A 68 23.17 -10.46 4.82
CA SER A 68 22.77 -9.46 5.83
C SER A 68 21.89 -10.10 6.92
N THR A 69 21.66 -9.34 7.98
CA THR A 69 20.62 -9.69 8.95
C THR A 69 19.25 -9.68 8.29
N PRO A 70 18.46 -10.77 8.42
CA PRO A 70 17.14 -10.85 7.82
C PRO A 70 16.20 -9.74 8.31
N ARG A 71 15.40 -9.18 7.41
CA ARG A 71 14.36 -8.19 7.70
C ARG A 71 13.00 -8.81 7.47
N PRO A 72 12.14 -8.87 8.52
CA PRO A 72 10.79 -9.38 8.36
C PRO A 72 9.90 -8.38 7.61
N PHE A 73 8.97 -8.92 6.84
CA PHE A 73 7.82 -8.18 6.32
C PHE A 73 6.58 -9.07 6.41
N GLU A 74 5.43 -8.45 6.44
CA GLU A 74 4.16 -9.11 6.72
C GLU A 74 3.17 -8.86 5.60
N ILE A 75 2.42 -9.90 5.23
CA ILE A 75 1.28 -9.80 4.34
C ILE A 75 0.04 -10.13 5.16
N THR A 76 -0.79 -9.13 5.40
CA THR A 76 -2.05 -9.30 6.13
C THR A 76 -3.18 -9.58 5.15
N LEU A 77 -3.93 -10.63 5.46
CA LEU A 77 -5.14 -11.05 4.77
C LEU A 77 -6.33 -10.76 5.66
N ASP A 78 -7.35 -10.14 5.12
CA ASP A 78 -8.57 -9.77 5.82
C ASP A 78 -9.77 -10.58 5.31
N ASN A 79 -10.71 -10.85 6.23
CA ASN A 79 -12.00 -11.48 5.94
C ASN A 79 -11.88 -12.82 5.21
N CYS A 80 -10.92 -13.66 5.62
CA CYS A 80 -10.76 -14.99 5.04
C CYS A 80 -11.91 -15.93 5.39
N ASP A 81 -12.38 -16.68 4.40
CA ASP A 81 -13.36 -17.77 4.55
C ASP A 81 -12.67 -19.11 4.23
N ILE A 82 -12.32 -19.85 5.28
CA ILE A 82 -11.64 -21.14 5.15
C ILE A 82 -12.51 -22.24 4.52
N THR A 83 -13.83 -22.08 4.46
CA THR A 83 -14.70 -23.05 3.80
C THR A 83 -14.38 -23.15 2.30
N LYS A 84 -13.88 -22.06 1.72
CA LYS A 84 -13.42 -21.97 0.33
C LYS A 84 -11.92 -22.17 0.16
N LEU A 85 -11.15 -22.30 1.26
CA LEU A 85 -9.69 -22.38 1.29
C LEU A 85 -9.18 -23.60 2.09
N ALA A 86 -9.78 -24.75 1.87
CA ALA A 86 -9.48 -25.97 2.63
C ALA A 86 -7.99 -26.36 2.66
N LYS A 87 -7.19 -25.93 1.66
CA LYS A 87 -5.74 -26.16 1.60
C LYS A 87 -4.92 -25.00 2.17
N GLY A 88 -5.56 -23.87 2.50
CA GLY A 88 -4.86 -22.65 2.87
C GLY A 88 -4.51 -21.77 1.67
N VAL A 89 -3.54 -20.86 1.84
CA VAL A 89 -3.09 -19.90 0.83
C VAL A 89 -1.66 -20.18 0.40
N GLN A 90 -1.32 -19.77 -0.81
CA GLN A 90 0.03 -19.79 -1.36
C GLN A 90 0.42 -18.37 -1.76
N LEU A 91 1.70 -18.05 -1.68
CA LEU A 91 2.27 -16.80 -2.16
C LEU A 91 3.10 -17.06 -3.41
N THR A 92 3.02 -16.18 -4.37
CA THR A 92 3.92 -16.17 -5.52
C THR A 92 4.60 -14.81 -5.60
N PHE A 93 5.91 -14.81 -5.49
CA PHE A 93 6.72 -13.60 -5.62
C PHE A 93 7.28 -13.52 -7.03
N SER A 94 7.11 -12.39 -7.69
CA SER A 94 7.58 -12.15 -9.04
C SER A 94 8.51 -10.96 -9.08
N GLY A 95 9.53 -11.01 -9.91
CA GLY A 95 10.50 -9.95 -10.11
C GLY A 95 11.61 -10.39 -11.02
N ALA A 96 12.49 -9.47 -11.43
CA ALA A 96 13.67 -9.80 -12.19
C ALA A 96 14.67 -10.51 -11.29
N ALA A 97 15.13 -11.70 -11.69
CA ALA A 97 16.20 -12.39 -10.98
C ALA A 97 17.53 -11.63 -11.13
N ALA A 98 18.39 -11.74 -10.12
CA ALA A 98 19.74 -11.23 -10.19
C ALA A 98 20.51 -11.90 -11.34
N SER A 99 21.28 -11.13 -12.09
CA SER A 99 21.98 -11.61 -13.30
C SER A 99 22.97 -12.75 -13.04
N PHE A 100 23.43 -12.90 -11.80
CA PHE A 100 24.32 -13.99 -11.37
C PHE A 100 23.56 -15.22 -10.86
N ASP A 101 22.24 -15.13 -10.68
CA ASP A 101 21.41 -16.23 -10.15
C ASP A 101 20.59 -16.88 -11.26
N ASN A 102 21.02 -18.05 -11.70
CA ASN A 102 20.31 -18.88 -12.69
C ASN A 102 19.24 -19.79 -12.07
N THR A 103 19.05 -19.72 -10.75
CA THR A 103 18.07 -20.55 -10.02
C THR A 103 16.76 -19.80 -9.71
N ASN A 104 16.68 -18.52 -10.05
CA ASN A 104 15.54 -17.64 -9.77
C ASN A 104 15.17 -17.54 -8.28
N LYS A 105 16.16 -17.56 -7.40
CA LYS A 105 15.94 -17.46 -5.95
C LYS A 105 16.36 -16.12 -5.37
N THR A 106 16.98 -15.27 -6.18
CA THR A 106 17.50 -13.98 -5.77
C THR A 106 16.95 -12.90 -6.67
N LEU A 107 16.27 -11.91 -6.08
CA LEU A 107 15.83 -10.71 -6.79
C LEU A 107 17.03 -9.83 -7.13
N GLY A 108 17.07 -9.33 -8.35
CA GLY A 108 18.03 -8.31 -8.77
C GLY A 108 17.74 -6.97 -8.10
N ILE A 109 18.79 -6.24 -7.78
CA ILE A 109 18.71 -4.86 -7.30
C ILE A 109 18.92 -3.91 -8.47
N VAL A 110 18.32 -2.70 -8.37
CA VAL A 110 18.55 -1.59 -9.28
C VAL A 110 19.36 -0.51 -8.56
N GLY A 111 20.26 0.13 -9.27
CA GLY A 111 21.13 1.17 -8.72
C GLY A 111 22.61 0.95 -9.07
N THR A 112 23.50 1.51 -8.27
CA THR A 112 24.96 1.43 -8.48
C THR A 112 25.61 0.19 -7.88
N GLY A 113 24.90 -0.56 -7.02
CA GLY A 113 25.38 -1.82 -6.46
C GLY A 113 25.41 -2.92 -7.53
N ALA A 114 26.45 -3.74 -7.52
CA ALA A 114 26.60 -4.89 -8.40
C ALA A 114 27.00 -6.11 -7.61
N GLY A 115 26.60 -7.30 -8.08
CA GLY A 115 26.97 -8.57 -7.45
C GLY A 115 26.21 -8.92 -6.17
N ALA A 116 25.17 -8.13 -5.82
CA ALA A 116 24.26 -8.41 -4.71
C ALA A 116 22.82 -8.56 -5.21
N GLY A 117 21.97 -9.12 -4.37
CA GLY A 117 20.54 -9.27 -4.64
C GLY A 117 19.78 -9.55 -3.35
N VAL A 118 18.48 -9.71 -3.45
CA VAL A 118 17.61 -9.93 -2.29
C VAL A 118 16.98 -11.31 -2.37
N GLN A 119 17.15 -12.12 -1.34
CA GLN A 119 16.46 -13.40 -1.19
C GLN A 119 15.23 -13.24 -0.28
N ILE A 120 14.14 -13.88 -0.68
CA ILE A 120 12.92 -13.97 0.12
C ILE A 120 12.88 -15.37 0.72
N THR A 121 12.61 -15.46 2.02
CA THR A 121 12.30 -16.73 2.67
C THR A 121 10.87 -16.70 3.20
N ASN A 122 10.20 -17.84 3.12
CA ASN A 122 8.87 -17.99 3.74
C ASN A 122 8.97 -18.10 5.26
N GLY A 123 7.83 -18.11 5.95
CA GLY A 123 7.76 -18.25 7.40
C GLY A 123 8.40 -19.53 7.98
N SER A 124 8.65 -20.53 7.14
CA SER A 124 9.37 -21.77 7.50
C SER A 124 10.88 -21.72 7.22
N GLY A 125 11.41 -20.56 6.80
CA GLY A 125 12.83 -20.35 6.53
C GLY A 125 13.32 -20.89 5.17
N ASN A 126 12.44 -21.35 4.30
CA ASN A 126 12.80 -21.82 2.97
C ASN A 126 12.89 -20.67 1.98
N VAL A 127 13.95 -20.64 1.18
CA VAL A 127 14.12 -19.65 0.12
C VAL A 127 13.05 -19.86 -0.95
N VAL A 128 12.38 -18.80 -1.33
CA VAL A 128 11.34 -18.80 -2.35
C VAL A 128 11.97 -18.77 -3.75
N THR A 129 11.38 -19.51 -4.69
CA THR A 129 11.73 -19.41 -6.12
C THR A 129 10.79 -18.42 -6.78
N LEU A 130 11.33 -17.43 -7.46
CA LEU A 130 10.55 -16.39 -8.16
C LEU A 130 9.67 -17.01 -9.25
N GLY A 131 8.43 -16.56 -9.33
CA GLY A 131 7.44 -17.08 -10.26
C GLY A 131 6.83 -18.43 -9.87
N THR A 132 7.26 -19.02 -8.76
CA THR A 132 6.73 -20.30 -8.27
C THR A 132 5.94 -20.08 -6.98
N ALA A 133 4.79 -20.73 -6.86
CA ALA A 133 3.99 -20.66 -5.66
C ALA A 133 4.69 -21.35 -4.48
N THR A 134 4.63 -20.73 -3.31
CA THR A 134 5.11 -21.33 -2.05
C THR A 134 4.26 -22.56 -1.67
N PRO A 135 4.71 -23.40 -0.77
CA PRO A 135 3.85 -24.38 -0.12
C PRO A 135 2.63 -23.71 0.51
N PHE A 136 1.54 -24.44 0.61
CA PHE A 136 0.32 -23.95 1.27
C PHE A 136 0.59 -23.56 2.73
N GLN A 137 0.12 -22.40 3.11
CA GLN A 137 0.10 -21.94 4.50
C GLN A 137 -1.33 -22.01 5.03
N GLN A 138 -1.50 -22.66 6.16
CA GLN A 138 -2.81 -22.74 6.80
C GLN A 138 -3.20 -21.38 7.36
N ILE A 139 -4.47 -21.05 7.18
CA ILE A 139 -5.07 -19.81 7.69
C ILE A 139 -6.33 -20.13 8.49
N GLN A 140 -6.83 -19.13 9.18
CA GLN A 140 -8.05 -19.19 9.98
C GLN A 140 -9.12 -18.28 9.38
N ASN A 141 -10.37 -18.45 9.81
CA ASN A 141 -11.44 -17.50 9.47
C ASN A 141 -11.10 -16.12 10.02
N GLY A 142 -11.39 -15.09 9.23
CA GLY A 142 -11.11 -13.71 9.58
C GLY A 142 -9.71 -13.27 9.14
N ASN A 143 -8.99 -12.56 10.01
CA ASN A 143 -7.72 -11.93 9.64
C ASN A 143 -6.53 -12.86 9.91
N ASN A 144 -5.58 -12.85 8.98
CA ASN A 144 -4.36 -13.64 9.05
C ASN A 144 -3.15 -12.78 8.69
N THR A 145 -2.00 -13.09 9.27
CA THR A 145 -0.72 -12.45 8.95
C THR A 145 0.27 -13.51 8.51
N LEU A 146 0.80 -13.34 7.31
CA LEU A 146 1.83 -14.19 6.74
C LEU A 146 3.17 -13.47 6.86
N ILE A 147 4.15 -14.09 7.51
CA ILE A 147 5.48 -13.50 7.74
C ILE A 147 6.44 -14.06 6.72
N SER A 148 7.22 -13.19 6.11
CA SER A 148 8.34 -13.52 5.23
C SER A 148 9.56 -12.69 5.63
N LEU A 149 10.76 -13.15 5.25
CA LEU A 149 12.01 -12.49 5.59
C LEU A 149 12.75 -12.12 4.30
N LEU A 150 13.40 -10.97 4.30
CA LEU A 150 14.34 -10.52 3.26
C LEU A 150 15.76 -10.61 3.79
N THR A 151 16.67 -11.15 2.98
CA THR A 151 18.10 -11.26 3.27
C THR A 151 18.92 -10.80 2.09
#